data_5911425dd662423c1bfe94e4fecd35f6
#
_entry.id   5911425dd662423c1bfe94e4fecd35f6
#
_cell.length_a   1.000
_cell.length_b   1.000
_cell.length_c   1.000
_cell.angle_alpha   90.00
_cell.angle_beta   90.00
_cell.angle_gamma   90.00
#
_symmetry.space_group_name_H-M   'P 1'
#
loop_
_entity.id
_entity.type
_entity.pdbx_description
1 polymer ?
#
loop_
_entity_poly.entity_id
_entity_poly.type
_entity_poly.pdbx_seq_one_letter_code
_entity_poly.pdbx_strand_id
1 'polypeptide(L)'
;MLLIAENIKNLDDVKILKKFFGVYEIYIPIICIIILIFGLKNFSGIIEKEDFSFKKAVDYLEEIAPNSTLYTTFYTGNYSEFKGFICYSDARMETHLKKKNGVENSFEDNIELAEGIINYKEFLKENSFDYYLFDKAENSIFAKDVLENLEYEIIYEDDNAIIIKLL
;
A
#
# COMPACT_ATOMS: atom_id res chain seq x y z
N MET A 1 -21.86 -17.06 32.70
CA MET A 1 -23.11 -16.23 32.78
C MET A 1 -24.15 -16.71 33.79
N LEU A 2 -24.05 -17.90 34.34
CA LEU A 2 -24.99 -18.47 35.33
C LEU A 2 -24.69 -18.09 36.81
N LEU A 3 -23.49 -17.66 37.15
CA LEU A 3 -23.06 -17.35 38.53
C LEU A 3 -23.50 -15.96 39.05
N ILE A 4 -23.97 -15.07 38.16
CA ILE A 4 -24.43 -13.71 38.57
C ILE A 4 -25.92 -13.71 38.96
N ALA A 5 -26.70 -14.67 38.48
CA ALA A 5 -28.14 -14.73 38.73
C ALA A 5 -28.54 -15.26 40.13
N GLU A 6 -27.65 -15.98 40.84
CA GLU A 6 -27.95 -16.58 42.14
C GLU A 6 -27.81 -15.64 43.32
N ASN A 7 -27.18 -14.46 43.18
CA ASN A 7 -26.94 -13.52 44.28
C ASN A 7 -27.88 -12.32 44.35
N ILE A 8 -28.86 -12.19 43.46
CA ILE A 8 -29.85 -11.10 43.53
C ILE A 8 -31.04 -11.56 44.35
N LYS A 9 -30.91 -11.50 45.67
CA LYS A 9 -31.98 -11.93 46.60
C LYS A 9 -32.90 -10.82 47.10
N ASN A 10 -32.65 -9.53 46.81
CA ASN A 10 -33.46 -8.44 47.27
C ASN A 10 -34.16 -7.68 46.14
N LEU A 11 -35.47 -7.47 46.28
CA LEU A 11 -36.28 -6.69 45.32
C LEU A 11 -35.77 -5.26 45.15
N ASP A 12 -35.10 -4.70 46.16
CA ASP A 12 -34.54 -3.35 46.12
C ASP A 12 -33.28 -3.28 45.24
N ASP A 13 -32.48 -4.34 45.21
CA ASP A 13 -31.32 -4.41 44.28
C ASP A 13 -31.76 -4.45 42.82
N VAL A 14 -32.90 -5.10 42.53
CA VAL A 14 -33.49 -5.14 41.19
C VAL A 14 -34.02 -3.76 40.76
N LYS A 15 -34.58 -2.98 41.71
CA LYS A 15 -35.05 -1.61 41.41
C LYS A 15 -33.88 -0.65 41.14
N ILE A 16 -32.78 -0.78 41.89
CA ILE A 16 -31.57 0.01 41.69
C ILE A 16 -30.95 -0.35 40.34
N LEU A 17 -30.82 -1.64 40.03
CA LEU A 17 -30.34 -2.10 38.75
C LEU A 17 -31.19 -1.61 37.56
N LYS A 18 -32.55 -1.69 37.67
CA LYS A 18 -33.43 -1.13 36.63
C LYS A 18 -33.27 0.37 36.43
N LYS A 19 -33.06 1.13 37.52
CA LYS A 19 -32.80 2.55 37.44
C LYS A 19 -31.45 2.87 36.78
N PHE A 20 -30.43 2.07 37.06
CA PHE A 20 -29.13 2.14 36.37
C PHE A 20 -29.24 1.74 34.90
N PHE A 21 -29.89 0.62 34.60
CA PHE A 21 -30.07 0.17 33.21
C PHE A 21 -30.88 1.18 32.38
N GLY A 22 -31.94 1.79 32.93
CA GLY A 22 -32.70 2.81 32.20
C GLY A 22 -31.89 4.06 31.83
N VAL A 23 -30.90 4.41 32.65
CA VAL A 23 -29.97 5.50 32.34
C VAL A 23 -28.95 5.06 31.25
N TYR A 24 -28.42 3.84 31.34
CA TYR A 24 -27.48 3.33 30.38
C TYR A 24 -28.06 3.06 28.98
N GLU A 25 -29.35 2.68 28.90
CA GLU A 25 -30.07 2.50 27.63
C GLU A 25 -30.05 3.76 26.74
N ILE A 26 -30.02 4.94 27.35
CA ILE A 26 -29.99 6.22 26.62
C ILE A 26 -28.54 6.67 26.35
N TYR A 27 -27.65 6.54 27.33
CA TYR A 27 -26.29 7.09 27.21
C TYR A 27 -25.33 6.21 26.41
N ILE A 28 -25.47 4.88 26.46
CA ILE A 28 -24.62 3.99 25.68
C ILE A 28 -24.73 4.24 24.17
N PRO A 29 -25.92 4.32 23.56
CA PRO A 29 -26.04 4.66 22.14
C PRO A 29 -25.46 6.04 21.80
N ILE A 30 -25.63 7.03 22.65
CA ILE A 30 -25.08 8.37 22.44
C ILE A 30 -23.56 8.34 22.46
N ILE A 31 -22.95 7.65 23.41
CA ILE A 31 -21.48 7.47 23.48
C ILE A 31 -20.97 6.72 22.27
N CYS A 32 -21.65 5.64 21.85
CA CYS A 32 -21.29 4.89 20.64
C CYS A 32 -21.36 5.77 19.39
N ILE A 33 -22.38 6.61 19.25
CA ILE A 33 -22.51 7.55 18.13
C ILE A 33 -21.36 8.58 18.14
N ILE A 34 -21.02 9.11 19.31
CA ILE A 34 -19.90 10.06 19.46
C ILE A 34 -18.57 9.39 19.06
N ILE A 35 -18.32 8.17 19.56
CA ILE A 35 -17.10 7.41 19.20
C ILE A 35 -17.06 7.13 17.69
N LEU A 36 -18.20 6.79 17.10
CA LEU A 36 -18.31 6.51 15.67
C LEU A 36 -18.05 7.76 14.83
N ILE A 37 -18.59 8.92 15.20
CA ILE A 37 -18.34 10.19 14.53
C ILE A 37 -16.87 10.61 14.67
N PHE A 38 -16.28 10.47 15.85
CA PHE A 38 -14.85 10.75 16.07
C PHE A 38 -13.95 9.75 15.33
N GLY A 39 -14.34 8.47 15.33
CA GLY A 39 -13.64 7.43 14.58
C GLY A 39 -13.65 7.69 13.07
N LEU A 40 -14.80 8.03 12.51
CA LEU A 40 -14.94 8.34 11.09
C LEU A 40 -14.13 9.59 10.68
N LYS A 41 -14.12 10.65 11.51
CA LYS A 41 -13.31 11.84 11.25
C LYS A 41 -11.81 11.58 11.28
N ASN A 42 -11.34 10.75 12.20
CA ASN A 42 -9.93 10.39 12.27
C ASN A 42 -9.55 9.42 11.16
N PHE A 43 -10.47 8.54 10.73
CA PHE A 43 -10.24 7.58 9.66
C PHE A 43 -10.15 8.27 8.29
N SER A 44 -11.01 9.26 8.01
CA SER A 44 -10.90 10.06 6.78
C SER A 44 -9.58 10.83 6.70
N GLY A 45 -9.10 11.39 7.82
CA GLY A 45 -7.81 12.07 7.88
C GLY A 45 -6.59 11.15 7.75
N ILE A 46 -6.74 9.84 7.99
CA ILE A 46 -5.68 8.85 7.73
C ILE A 46 -5.65 8.49 6.25
N ILE A 47 -6.82 8.33 5.62
CA ILE A 47 -6.91 8.00 4.18
C ILE A 47 -6.40 9.16 3.31
N GLU A 48 -6.66 10.42 3.69
CA GLU A 48 -6.16 11.59 2.96
C GLU A 48 -4.64 11.82 3.11
N LYS A 49 -3.97 11.15 4.06
CA LYS A 49 -2.53 11.35 4.33
C LYS A 49 -1.60 10.33 3.70
N GLU A 50 -2.09 9.28 3.07
CA GLU A 50 -1.26 8.43 2.23
C GLU A 50 -1.07 9.08 0.85
N ASP A 51 -0.39 10.22 0.84
CA ASP A 51 0.13 10.80 -0.39
C ASP A 51 1.44 10.05 -0.70
N PHE A 52 1.32 8.95 -1.43
CA PHE A 52 2.48 8.25 -1.94
C PHE A 52 3.28 9.20 -2.80
N SER A 53 4.57 9.31 -2.53
CA SER A 53 5.49 10.22 -3.23
C SER A 53 5.37 10.12 -4.76
N PHE A 54 5.16 8.90 -5.27
CA PHE A 54 5.06 8.57 -6.70
C PHE A 54 3.63 8.61 -7.29
N LYS A 55 2.60 8.92 -6.48
CA LYS A 55 1.19 8.86 -6.91
C LYS A 55 0.89 9.69 -8.16
N LYS A 56 1.39 10.92 -8.21
CA LYS A 56 1.18 11.83 -9.34
C LYS A 56 1.78 11.28 -10.64
N ALA A 57 2.93 10.63 -10.53
CA ALA A 57 3.60 10.01 -11.66
C ALA A 57 2.77 8.86 -12.24
N VAL A 58 2.23 7.99 -11.36
CA VAL A 58 1.38 6.87 -11.77
C VAL A 58 0.05 7.35 -12.35
N ASP A 59 -0.59 8.35 -11.72
CA ASP A 59 -1.83 8.94 -12.23
C ASP A 59 -1.63 9.55 -13.64
N TYR A 60 -0.51 10.25 -13.85
CA TYR A 60 -0.14 10.78 -15.17
C TYR A 60 0.07 9.67 -16.21
N LEU A 61 0.79 8.59 -15.85
CA LEU A 61 1.03 7.47 -16.75
C LEU A 61 -0.27 6.73 -17.11
N GLU A 62 -1.21 6.61 -16.16
CA GLU A 62 -2.55 6.03 -16.42
C GLU A 62 -3.29 6.78 -17.52
N GLU A 63 -3.18 8.12 -17.58
CA GLU A 63 -3.83 8.94 -18.60
C GLU A 63 -3.25 8.73 -19.99
N ILE A 64 -1.92 8.54 -20.11
CA ILE A 64 -1.25 8.48 -21.42
C ILE A 64 -0.98 7.08 -21.94
N ALA A 65 -0.82 6.09 -21.04
CA ALA A 65 -0.42 4.73 -21.40
C ALA A 65 -1.06 3.67 -20.44
N PRO A 66 -2.40 3.58 -20.40
CA PRO A 66 -3.07 2.61 -19.53
C PRO A 66 -2.73 1.15 -19.92
N ASN A 67 -2.70 0.26 -18.93
CA ASN A 67 -2.43 -1.17 -19.08
C ASN A 67 -1.03 -1.53 -19.59
N SER A 68 -0.06 -0.62 -19.52
CA SER A 68 1.34 -0.88 -19.90
C SER A 68 2.02 -1.79 -18.88
N THR A 69 3.12 -2.42 -19.30
CA THR A 69 4.05 -3.11 -18.40
C THR A 69 4.96 -2.09 -17.73
N LEU A 70 5.05 -2.16 -16.41
CA LEU A 70 5.77 -1.18 -15.61
C LEU A 70 6.79 -1.87 -14.69
N TYR A 71 8.06 -1.49 -14.82
CA TYR A 71 9.01 -1.82 -13.76
C TYR A 71 8.64 -1.04 -12.50
N THR A 72 8.44 -1.77 -11.43
CA THR A 72 8.07 -1.24 -10.12
C THR A 72 8.89 -1.91 -9.04
N THR A 73 9.11 -1.20 -7.95
CA THR A 73 9.62 -1.78 -6.71
C THR A 73 8.47 -2.31 -5.87
N PHE A 74 8.81 -2.99 -4.78
CA PHE A 74 7.86 -3.44 -3.79
C PHE A 74 6.91 -2.33 -3.29
N TYR A 75 7.44 -1.10 -3.13
CA TYR A 75 6.66 0.02 -2.61
C TYR A 75 5.78 0.68 -3.68
N THR A 76 6.29 0.80 -4.90
CA THR A 76 5.58 1.51 -5.97
C THR A 76 4.56 0.64 -6.69
N GLY A 77 4.67 -0.69 -6.59
CA GLY A 77 3.85 -1.64 -7.33
C GLY A 77 2.38 -1.66 -6.94
N ASN A 78 2.06 -1.60 -5.65
CA ASN A 78 0.67 -1.69 -5.19
C ASN A 78 -0.27 -0.66 -5.80
N TYR A 79 0.14 0.60 -5.78
CA TYR A 79 -0.67 1.67 -6.34
C TYR A 79 -0.72 1.58 -7.86
N SER A 80 0.41 1.25 -8.50
CA SER A 80 0.48 1.06 -9.94
C SER A 80 -0.43 -0.07 -10.42
N GLU A 81 -0.45 -1.21 -9.72
CA GLU A 81 -1.36 -2.32 -10.03
C GLU A 81 -2.82 -1.95 -9.81
N PHE A 82 -3.14 -1.22 -8.72
CA PHE A 82 -4.49 -0.71 -8.48
C PHE A 82 -4.97 0.18 -9.65
N LYS A 83 -4.06 0.90 -10.30
CA LYS A 83 -4.31 1.73 -11.49
C LYS A 83 -4.34 0.93 -12.80
N GLY A 84 -4.14 -0.39 -12.74
CA GLY A 84 -4.29 -1.29 -13.88
C GLY A 84 -3.01 -1.57 -14.66
N PHE A 85 -1.83 -1.18 -14.15
CA PHE A 85 -0.56 -1.53 -14.76
C PHE A 85 -0.18 -2.99 -14.50
N ILE A 86 0.57 -3.59 -15.44
CA ILE A 86 1.20 -4.90 -15.24
C ILE A 86 2.56 -4.64 -14.58
N CYS A 87 2.61 -4.80 -13.26
CA CYS A 87 3.77 -4.46 -12.45
C CYS A 87 4.76 -5.62 -12.33
N TYR A 88 6.06 -5.30 -12.33
CA TYR A 88 7.11 -6.30 -12.10
C TYR A 88 7.08 -6.84 -10.66
N SER A 89 6.87 -5.97 -9.69
CA SER A 89 6.75 -6.34 -8.27
C SER A 89 5.72 -5.47 -7.57
N ASP A 90 5.11 -6.03 -6.51
CA ASP A 90 4.19 -5.32 -5.62
C ASP A 90 4.34 -5.84 -4.18
N ALA A 91 3.57 -5.30 -3.22
CA ALA A 91 3.69 -5.66 -1.82
C ALA A 91 3.13 -7.07 -1.46
N ARG A 92 2.61 -7.83 -2.41
CA ARG A 92 2.16 -9.21 -2.19
C ARG A 92 3.34 -10.18 -2.28
N MET A 93 4.25 -10.13 -1.31
CA MET A 93 5.48 -10.93 -1.26
C MET A 93 5.28 -12.41 -1.61
N GLU A 94 4.16 -13.00 -1.18
CA GLU A 94 3.85 -14.40 -1.43
C GLU A 94 3.64 -14.73 -2.92
N THR A 95 3.25 -13.77 -3.74
CA THR A 95 3.07 -13.96 -5.19
C THR A 95 4.37 -13.80 -5.95
N HIS A 96 5.36 -13.13 -5.37
CA HIS A 96 6.65 -12.78 -5.97
C HIS A 96 7.84 -13.58 -5.45
N LEU A 97 7.61 -14.55 -4.55
CA LEU A 97 8.63 -15.45 -4.05
C LEU A 97 8.57 -16.78 -4.79
N LYS A 98 9.64 -17.18 -5.47
CA LYS A 98 9.76 -18.47 -6.17
C LYS A 98 9.41 -19.67 -5.29
N LYS A 99 9.73 -19.61 -4.01
CA LYS A 99 9.38 -20.65 -3.02
C LYS A 99 7.87 -20.81 -2.87
N LYS A 100 7.07 -19.80 -3.19
CA LYS A 100 5.61 -19.80 -3.06
C LYS A 100 4.89 -20.00 -4.38
N ASN A 101 5.33 -19.31 -5.44
CA ASN A 101 4.71 -19.36 -6.77
C ASN A 101 5.35 -20.39 -7.71
N GLY A 102 6.60 -20.82 -7.44
CA GLY A 102 7.32 -21.83 -8.21
C GLY A 102 7.97 -21.34 -9.50
N VAL A 103 7.76 -20.09 -9.90
CA VAL A 103 8.13 -19.57 -11.24
C VAL A 103 9.06 -18.36 -11.14
N GLU A 104 8.72 -17.37 -10.35
CA GLU A 104 9.40 -16.07 -10.32
C GLU A 104 9.88 -15.72 -8.91
N ASN A 105 10.97 -14.95 -8.83
CA ASN A 105 11.55 -14.47 -7.59
C ASN A 105 11.70 -12.93 -7.59
N SER A 106 10.77 -12.25 -8.25
CA SER A 106 10.86 -10.81 -8.48
C SER A 106 10.99 -9.96 -7.21
N PHE A 107 10.61 -10.49 -6.05
CA PHE A 107 10.83 -9.80 -4.77
C PHE A 107 12.32 -9.77 -4.37
N GLU A 108 13.00 -10.92 -4.39
CA GLU A 108 14.44 -10.97 -4.08
C GLU A 108 15.25 -10.25 -5.17
N ASP A 109 14.90 -10.49 -6.44
CA ASP A 109 15.57 -9.83 -7.59
C ASP A 109 15.46 -8.30 -7.48
N ASN A 110 14.34 -7.75 -7.02
CA ASN A 110 14.17 -6.32 -6.79
C ASN A 110 15.13 -5.77 -5.72
N ILE A 111 15.32 -6.51 -4.64
CA ILE A 111 16.26 -6.15 -3.57
C ILE A 111 17.70 -6.23 -4.11
N GLU A 112 18.06 -7.33 -4.76
CA GLU A 112 19.40 -7.55 -5.31
C GLU A 112 19.76 -6.54 -6.41
N LEU A 113 18.79 -6.14 -7.23
CA LEU A 113 18.94 -5.05 -8.21
C LEU A 113 19.18 -3.70 -7.50
N ALA A 114 18.37 -3.40 -6.48
CA ALA A 114 18.49 -2.15 -5.72
C ALA A 114 19.86 -2.04 -5.02
N GLU A 115 20.44 -3.17 -4.60
CA GLU A 115 21.74 -3.27 -3.96
C GLU A 115 22.91 -3.43 -4.97
N GLY A 116 22.62 -3.55 -6.27
CA GLY A 116 23.64 -3.75 -7.33
C GLY A 116 24.28 -5.14 -7.35
N ILE A 117 23.66 -6.13 -6.74
CA ILE A 117 24.12 -7.53 -6.73
C ILE A 117 23.86 -8.17 -8.10
N ILE A 118 22.66 -7.96 -8.65
CA ILE A 118 22.30 -8.40 -10.01
C ILE A 118 22.82 -7.37 -11.00
N ASN A 119 23.44 -7.85 -12.08
CA ASN A 119 23.87 -7.01 -13.19
C ASN A 119 22.65 -6.47 -13.95
N TYR A 120 22.43 -5.15 -13.90
CA TYR A 120 21.28 -4.51 -14.53
C TYR A 120 21.17 -4.77 -16.04
N LYS A 121 22.29 -4.94 -16.76
CA LYS A 121 22.29 -5.23 -18.20
C LYS A 121 21.80 -6.64 -18.50
N GLU A 122 22.08 -7.60 -17.63
CA GLU A 122 21.57 -8.97 -17.76
C GLU A 122 20.08 -8.99 -17.44
N PHE A 123 19.67 -8.32 -16.36
CA PHE A 123 18.27 -8.17 -16.01
C PHE A 123 17.43 -7.56 -17.14
N LEU A 124 17.89 -6.48 -17.77
CA LEU A 124 17.20 -5.80 -18.87
C LEU A 124 17.16 -6.62 -20.16
N LYS A 125 18.04 -7.61 -20.35
CA LYS A 125 17.95 -8.54 -21.49
C LYS A 125 16.86 -9.58 -21.30
N GLU A 126 16.61 -9.99 -20.06
CA GLU A 126 15.64 -11.01 -19.71
C GLU A 126 14.24 -10.43 -19.47
N ASN A 127 14.18 -9.15 -19.06
CA ASN A 127 12.95 -8.46 -18.72
C ASN A 127 12.81 -7.18 -19.54
N SER A 128 11.68 -7.02 -20.20
CA SER A 128 11.35 -5.80 -20.94
C SER A 128 10.08 -5.17 -20.38
N PHE A 129 10.13 -3.87 -20.15
CA PHE A 129 8.99 -3.09 -19.67
C PHE A 129 8.76 -1.91 -20.64
N ASP A 130 7.51 -1.50 -20.75
CA ASP A 130 7.17 -0.31 -21.52
C ASP A 130 7.71 0.95 -20.84
N TYR A 131 7.65 0.96 -19.50
CA TYR A 131 8.11 2.08 -18.66
C TYR A 131 8.80 1.60 -17.39
N TYR A 132 9.60 2.50 -16.80
CA TYR A 132 10.32 2.28 -15.55
C TYR A 132 9.95 3.40 -14.58
N LEU A 133 9.38 3.05 -13.43
CA LEU A 133 9.05 3.97 -12.35
C LEU A 133 10.10 3.89 -11.25
N PHE A 134 10.77 5.00 -10.99
CA PHE A 134 11.72 5.13 -9.88
C PHE A 134 11.23 6.19 -8.88
N ASP A 135 11.12 5.80 -7.61
CA ASP A 135 10.93 6.72 -6.50
C ASP A 135 12.30 7.32 -6.13
N LYS A 136 12.40 8.65 -6.16
CA LYS A 136 13.67 9.36 -5.87
C LYS A 136 14.08 9.25 -4.40
N ALA A 137 13.17 8.87 -3.51
CA ALA A 137 13.48 8.57 -2.10
C ALA A 137 14.17 7.20 -1.93
N GLU A 138 13.98 6.28 -2.88
CA GLU A 138 14.68 5.00 -2.89
C GLU A 138 16.10 5.19 -3.44
N ASN A 139 17.09 4.91 -2.62
CA ASN A 139 18.50 5.01 -3.04
C ASN A 139 18.94 3.73 -3.79
N SER A 140 18.29 3.43 -4.91
CA SER A 140 18.51 2.23 -5.71
C SER A 140 19.71 2.38 -6.63
N ILE A 141 20.66 1.43 -6.56
CA ILE A 141 21.80 1.37 -7.49
C ILE A 141 21.30 1.09 -8.90
N PHE A 142 20.28 0.25 -9.07
CA PHE A 142 19.68 -0.03 -10.38
C PHE A 142 19.13 1.24 -11.04
N ALA A 143 18.37 2.06 -10.30
CA ALA A 143 17.86 3.33 -10.83
C ALA A 143 19.00 4.24 -11.29
N LYS A 144 20.06 4.35 -10.49
CA LYS A 144 21.24 5.16 -10.81
C LYS A 144 21.96 4.63 -12.05
N ASP A 145 22.20 3.32 -12.14
CA ASP A 145 22.87 2.70 -13.27
C ASP A 145 22.08 2.89 -14.57
N VAL A 146 20.75 2.75 -14.52
CA VAL A 146 19.90 2.98 -15.69
C VAL A 146 19.95 4.44 -16.14
N LEU A 147 19.80 5.39 -15.20
CA LEU A 147 19.77 6.82 -15.51
C LEU A 147 21.13 7.39 -15.95
N GLU A 148 22.24 6.81 -15.50
CA GLU A 148 23.58 7.26 -15.87
C GLU A 148 24.13 6.63 -17.15
N ASN A 149 23.72 5.38 -17.47
CA ASN A 149 24.41 4.57 -18.48
C ASN A 149 23.57 4.17 -19.70
N LEU A 150 22.26 4.44 -19.71
CA LEU A 150 21.37 4.08 -20.81
C LEU A 150 20.74 5.32 -21.46
N GLU A 151 20.33 5.18 -22.72
CA GLU A 151 19.53 6.17 -23.41
C GLU A 151 18.05 5.97 -23.08
N TYR A 152 17.38 7.05 -22.69
CA TYR A 152 15.96 7.02 -22.32
C TYR A 152 15.25 8.33 -22.64
N GLU A 153 13.94 8.24 -22.72
CA GLU A 153 13.02 9.37 -22.78
C GLU A 153 12.38 9.56 -21.41
N ILE A 154 12.37 10.78 -20.89
CA ILE A 154 11.64 11.14 -19.66
C ILE A 154 10.17 11.33 -20.02
N ILE A 155 9.33 10.51 -19.46
CA ILE A 155 7.87 10.57 -19.64
C ILE A 155 7.23 11.46 -18.58
N TYR A 156 7.72 11.38 -17.35
CA TYR A 156 7.29 12.20 -16.22
C TYR A 156 8.44 12.40 -15.24
N GLU A 157 8.52 13.57 -14.63
CA GLU A 157 9.47 13.85 -13.57
C GLU A 157 8.93 14.92 -12.62
N ASP A 158 9.03 14.66 -11.32
CA ASP A 158 8.80 15.65 -10.25
C ASP A 158 9.86 15.50 -9.15
N ASP A 159 9.64 16.15 -8.01
CA ASP A 159 10.57 16.09 -6.87
C ASP A 159 10.68 14.68 -6.24
N ASN A 160 9.68 13.83 -6.45
CA ASN A 160 9.54 12.56 -5.76
C ASN A 160 9.78 11.35 -6.67
N ALA A 161 9.39 11.42 -7.93
CA ALA A 161 9.43 10.28 -8.84
C ALA A 161 9.86 10.66 -10.26
N ILE A 162 10.38 9.67 -10.98
CA ILE A 162 10.67 9.75 -12.41
C ILE A 162 10.12 8.52 -13.11
N ILE A 163 9.46 8.73 -14.26
CA ILE A 163 9.08 7.67 -15.20
C ILE A 163 9.85 7.86 -16.49
N ILE A 164 10.53 6.81 -16.93
CA ILE A 164 11.29 6.78 -18.16
C ILE A 164 10.84 5.66 -19.07
N LYS A 165 11.14 5.81 -20.36
CA LYS A 165 11.08 4.78 -21.38
C LYS A 165 12.48 4.59 -21.94
N LEU A 166 12.99 3.35 -21.95
CA LEU A 166 14.27 3.04 -22.59
C LEU A 166 14.14 3.09 -24.12
N LEU A 167 15.20 3.57 -24.80
CA LEU A 167 15.29 3.72 -26.26
C LEU A 167 15.97 2.54 -26.93
#